data_5295fe0090f030df864378e9b0eaa470
#
_entry.id   5295fe0090f030df864378e9b0eaa470
#
_cell.length_a   1.000
_cell.length_b   1.000
_cell.length_c   1.000
_cell.angle_alpha   90.00
_cell.angle_beta   90.00
_cell.angle_gamma   90.00
#
_symmetry.space_group_name_H-M   'P 1'
#
loop_
_entity.id
_entity.type
_entity.pdbx_description
1 polymer ?
#
loop_
_entity_poly.entity_id
_entity_poly.type
_entity_poly.pdbx_seq_one_letter_code
_entity_poly.pdbx_strand_id
1 'polypeptide(L)'
;MAVVGCVVSVSDFAGKSCEVAADCPEPYVCVAARPGAGRTCEALALPQVADGGGGGGPVPTFCQDIEPILMANCVSSCHGADNSGSKRTDFRLDYYEPGVGQPKGARVMAPRIKVRALDFQDMPPPGSPQPTAAERALLGRWAEGGAPLCDGGTPTDGGTDGGP
;
A
#
# COMPACT_ATOMS: atom_id res chain seq x y z
N MET A 1 11.63 -31.57 -38.57
CA MET A 1 10.65 -30.47 -38.46
C MET A 1 10.58 -30.05 -37.01
N ALA A 2 11.12 -28.88 -36.69
CA ALA A 2 11.06 -28.35 -35.33
C ALA A 2 9.78 -27.52 -35.19
N VAL A 3 8.89 -27.90 -34.29
CA VAL A 3 7.70 -27.11 -33.95
C VAL A 3 8.16 -26.02 -32.99
N VAL A 4 8.25 -24.79 -33.49
CA VAL A 4 8.45 -23.60 -32.66
C VAL A 4 7.09 -23.31 -32.01
N GLY A 5 6.90 -23.74 -30.75
CA GLY A 5 5.79 -23.33 -29.94
C GLY A 5 5.93 -21.88 -29.55
N CYS A 6 5.02 -21.00 -29.95
CA CYS A 6 4.91 -19.65 -29.43
C CYS A 6 4.56 -19.74 -27.94
N VAL A 7 5.48 -19.37 -27.06
CA VAL A 7 5.19 -19.15 -25.64
C VAL A 7 4.44 -17.83 -25.54
N VAL A 8 3.13 -17.90 -25.41
CA VAL A 8 2.31 -16.70 -25.12
C VAL A 8 2.59 -16.30 -23.66
N SER A 9 3.13 -15.11 -23.48
CA SER A 9 3.37 -14.56 -22.15
C SER A 9 2.03 -14.26 -21.47
N VAL A 10 1.87 -14.68 -20.22
CA VAL A 10 0.62 -14.52 -19.44
C VAL A 10 0.24 -13.04 -19.25
N SER A 11 1.21 -12.13 -19.39
CA SER A 11 0.99 -10.68 -19.32
C SER A 11 0.14 -10.10 -20.46
N ASP A 12 -0.11 -10.86 -21.53
CA ASP A 12 -0.82 -10.35 -22.72
C ASP A 12 -2.36 -10.43 -22.63
N PHE A 13 -2.92 -10.92 -21.54
CA PHE A 13 -4.37 -11.09 -21.40
C PHE A 13 -5.09 -9.96 -20.66
N ALA A 14 -4.38 -9.13 -19.89
CA ALA A 14 -4.99 -7.99 -19.22
C ALA A 14 -5.62 -7.01 -20.22
N GLY A 15 -6.90 -6.66 -19.99
CA GLY A 15 -7.64 -5.76 -20.85
C GLY A 15 -8.17 -6.34 -22.15
N LYS A 16 -7.93 -7.64 -22.47
CA LYS A 16 -8.55 -8.29 -23.64
C LYS A 16 -10.03 -8.48 -23.43
N SER A 17 -10.82 -8.26 -24.48
CA SER A 17 -12.27 -8.45 -24.44
C SER A 17 -12.62 -9.92 -24.22
N CYS A 18 -13.62 -10.18 -23.42
CA CYS A 18 -14.15 -11.50 -23.11
C CYS A 18 -15.68 -11.47 -23.02
N GLU A 19 -16.32 -12.59 -23.25
CA GLU A 19 -17.76 -12.77 -23.10
C GLU A 19 -18.08 -13.67 -21.90
N VAL A 20 -17.28 -14.71 -21.70
CA VAL A 20 -17.43 -15.69 -20.62
C VAL A 20 -16.13 -15.90 -19.85
N ALA A 21 -16.20 -16.48 -18.67
CA ALA A 21 -15.03 -16.72 -17.82
C ALA A 21 -13.96 -17.60 -18.51
N ALA A 22 -14.36 -18.52 -19.36
CA ALA A 22 -13.44 -19.42 -20.08
C ALA A 22 -12.56 -18.71 -21.13
N ASP A 23 -12.90 -17.48 -21.50
CA ASP A 23 -12.10 -16.69 -22.43
C ASP A 23 -10.83 -16.12 -21.80
N CYS A 24 -10.76 -16.13 -20.48
CA CYS A 24 -9.63 -15.62 -19.71
C CYS A 24 -8.89 -16.79 -19.04
N PRO A 25 -7.62 -17.02 -19.38
CA PRO A 25 -6.82 -18.03 -18.68
C PRO A 25 -6.51 -17.56 -17.24
N GLU A 26 -6.41 -18.48 -16.30
CA GLU A 26 -5.98 -18.15 -14.95
C GLU A 26 -4.62 -17.43 -14.96
N PRO A 27 -4.43 -16.38 -14.14
CA PRO A 27 -5.29 -15.90 -13.03
C PRO A 27 -6.29 -14.80 -13.42
N TYR A 28 -6.63 -14.64 -14.70
CA TYR A 28 -7.54 -13.60 -15.17
C TYR A 28 -9.00 -14.03 -15.08
N VAL A 29 -9.88 -13.08 -14.80
CA VAL A 29 -11.34 -13.29 -14.81
C VAL A 29 -12.02 -12.28 -15.74
N CYS A 30 -13.12 -12.73 -16.36
CA CYS A 30 -13.90 -11.90 -17.26
C CYS A 30 -14.89 -11.02 -16.47
N VAL A 31 -14.60 -9.74 -16.37
CA VAL A 31 -15.42 -8.78 -15.60
C VAL A 31 -15.83 -7.58 -16.45
N ALA A 32 -17.00 -6.99 -16.15
CA ALA A 32 -17.40 -5.72 -16.73
C ALA A 32 -16.72 -4.59 -15.95
N ALA A 33 -15.87 -3.82 -16.59
CA ALA A 33 -15.15 -2.71 -15.96
C ALA A 33 -16.08 -1.55 -15.55
N ARG A 34 -17.24 -1.39 -16.22
CA ARG A 34 -18.28 -0.39 -15.93
C ARG A 34 -19.64 -0.89 -16.44
N PRO A 35 -20.76 -0.43 -15.83
CA PRO A 35 -22.09 -0.67 -16.39
C PRO A 35 -22.15 -0.15 -17.83
N GLY A 36 -22.51 -1.03 -18.79
CA GLY A 36 -22.62 -0.69 -20.21
C GLY A 36 -21.31 -0.74 -21.01
N ALA A 37 -20.17 -0.99 -20.38
CA ALA A 37 -18.92 -1.31 -21.08
C ALA A 37 -18.83 -2.81 -21.38
N GLY A 38 -18.08 -3.19 -22.41
CA GLY A 38 -17.75 -4.59 -22.68
C GLY A 38 -17.00 -5.21 -21.48
N ARG A 39 -16.96 -6.54 -21.47
CA ARG A 39 -16.21 -7.30 -20.46
C ARG A 39 -14.75 -7.45 -20.91
N THR A 40 -13.84 -7.40 -19.97
CA THR A 40 -12.40 -7.59 -20.20
C THR A 40 -11.82 -8.60 -19.21
N CYS A 41 -10.74 -9.25 -19.63
CA CYS A 41 -9.95 -10.11 -18.74
C CYS A 41 -9.14 -9.22 -17.81
N GLU A 42 -9.45 -9.27 -16.52
CA GLU A 42 -8.71 -8.52 -15.51
C GLU A 42 -8.07 -9.49 -14.51
N ALA A 43 -6.84 -9.25 -14.15
CA ALA A 43 -6.25 -9.87 -12.98
C ALA A 43 -6.94 -9.27 -11.76
N LEU A 44 -7.99 -9.92 -11.28
CA LEU A 44 -8.52 -9.57 -9.98
C LEU A 44 -7.44 -9.95 -8.96
N ALA A 45 -6.80 -8.95 -8.41
CA ALA A 45 -6.19 -9.10 -7.11
C ALA A 45 -7.34 -9.38 -6.14
N LEU A 46 -7.72 -10.65 -6.02
CA LEU A 46 -8.51 -11.09 -4.89
C LEU A 46 -7.74 -10.59 -3.65
N PRO A 47 -8.44 -10.07 -2.61
CA PRO A 47 -7.78 -9.91 -1.34
C PRO A 47 -7.20 -11.29 -1.01
N GLN A 48 -5.90 -11.43 -1.19
CA GLN A 48 -5.18 -12.66 -0.93
C GLN A 48 -5.37 -12.96 0.55
N VAL A 49 -6.28 -13.84 0.87
CA VAL A 49 -6.14 -14.63 2.09
C VAL A 49 -4.83 -15.38 1.92
N ALA A 50 -3.87 -14.94 2.69
CA ALA A 50 -2.46 -15.28 2.56
C ALA A 50 -2.25 -16.79 2.63
N ASP A 51 -1.92 -17.39 1.47
CA ASP A 51 -1.19 -18.66 1.41
C ASP A 51 -0.03 -18.49 0.43
N GLY A 52 1.12 -18.29 1.00
CA GLY A 52 2.43 -18.64 0.46
C GLY A 52 3.00 -17.80 -0.67
N GLY A 53 3.82 -16.80 -0.34
CA GLY A 53 4.84 -16.33 -1.27
C GLY A 53 4.98 -14.82 -1.48
N GLY A 54 4.77 -14.03 -0.44
CA GLY A 54 5.02 -12.59 -0.51
C GLY A 54 4.67 -11.92 0.79
N GLY A 55 5.49 -12.04 1.82
CA GLY A 55 5.37 -11.26 3.05
C GLY A 55 4.08 -11.44 3.85
N GLY A 56 3.49 -12.64 3.86
CA GLY A 56 2.24 -12.96 4.53
C GLY A 56 2.36 -13.06 6.05
N GLY A 57 2.63 -11.95 6.72
CA GLY A 57 2.43 -11.76 8.15
C GLY A 57 1.18 -10.92 8.40
N PRO A 58 0.76 -10.75 9.65
CA PRO A 58 -0.31 -9.83 10.01
C PRO A 58 -0.03 -8.44 9.46
N VAL A 59 -1.09 -7.66 9.23
CA VAL A 59 -0.92 -6.27 8.78
C VAL A 59 -0.07 -5.53 9.82
N PRO A 60 1.04 -4.90 9.43
CA PRO A 60 1.87 -4.15 10.36
C PRO A 60 1.07 -3.02 11.01
N THR A 61 1.44 -2.66 12.24
CA THR A 61 0.82 -1.53 12.94
C THR A 61 1.77 -0.35 13.05
N PHE A 62 1.22 0.87 13.13
CA PHE A 62 2.04 2.06 13.24
C PHE A 62 2.98 1.99 14.44
N CYS A 63 2.45 1.73 15.63
CA CYS A 63 3.25 1.83 16.86
C CYS A 63 4.36 0.78 16.98
N GLN A 64 4.13 -0.42 16.48
CA GLN A 64 5.09 -1.52 16.67
C GLN A 64 6.08 -1.63 15.54
N ASP A 65 5.60 -1.43 14.31
CA ASP A 65 6.36 -1.78 13.11
C ASP A 65 6.81 -0.55 12.32
N ILE A 66 5.93 0.46 12.22
CA ILE A 66 6.11 1.55 11.24
C ILE A 66 6.78 2.78 11.84
N GLU A 67 6.37 3.18 13.05
CA GLU A 67 6.94 4.36 13.72
C GLU A 67 8.48 4.26 13.86
N PRO A 68 9.07 3.13 14.30
CA PRO A 68 10.52 3.00 14.35
C PRO A 68 11.20 3.21 12.99
N ILE A 69 10.60 2.68 11.91
CA ILE A 69 11.13 2.84 10.55
C ILE A 69 11.08 4.31 10.12
N LEU A 70 9.94 4.97 10.33
CA LEU A 70 9.77 6.38 9.99
C LEU A 70 10.70 7.27 10.80
N MET A 71 10.82 7.04 12.11
CA MET A 71 11.71 7.79 13.00
C MET A 71 13.16 7.68 12.57
N ALA A 72 13.62 6.48 12.23
CA ALA A 72 15.02 6.25 11.84
C ALA A 72 15.36 6.84 10.46
N ASN A 73 14.44 6.78 9.51
CA ASN A 73 14.76 7.03 8.10
C ASN A 73 14.13 8.32 7.52
N CYS A 74 13.05 8.82 8.11
CA CYS A 74 12.24 9.88 7.51
C CYS A 74 12.13 11.14 8.38
N VAL A 75 12.08 10.96 9.70
CA VAL A 75 11.73 12.01 10.66
C VAL A 75 12.92 12.89 11.02
N SER A 76 14.07 12.27 11.31
CA SER A 76 15.20 12.93 11.98
C SER A 76 15.75 14.17 11.26
N SER A 77 15.63 14.23 9.94
CA SER A 77 16.18 15.36 9.17
C SER A 77 15.16 16.06 8.26
N CYS A 78 13.97 15.47 8.04
CA CYS A 78 13.10 16.01 6.98
C CYS A 78 11.61 16.07 7.33
N HIS A 79 11.04 15.05 7.94
CA HIS A 79 9.58 14.96 8.11
C HIS A 79 9.13 14.91 9.58
N GLY A 80 9.92 15.49 10.48
CA GLY A 80 9.63 15.64 11.91
C GLY A 80 9.23 17.05 12.30
N ALA A 81 9.35 17.34 13.60
CA ALA A 81 9.09 18.68 14.15
C ALA A 81 10.08 19.70 13.60
N ASP A 82 11.35 19.32 13.48
CA ASP A 82 12.34 20.06 12.72
C ASP A 82 12.39 19.51 11.29
N ASN A 83 11.71 20.19 10.40
CA ASN A 83 11.63 19.84 8.98
C ASN A 83 12.52 20.72 8.10
N SER A 84 13.60 21.27 8.67
CA SER A 84 14.52 22.19 7.98
C SER A 84 15.15 21.58 6.72
N GLY A 85 15.31 20.26 6.68
CA GLY A 85 15.77 19.51 5.50
C GLY A 85 14.69 19.26 4.44
N SER A 86 13.42 19.53 4.73
CA SER A 86 12.30 19.30 3.81
C SER A 86 11.79 20.62 3.23
N LYS A 87 11.47 20.59 1.93
CA LYS A 87 10.72 21.68 1.28
C LYS A 87 9.19 21.60 1.53
N ARG A 88 8.74 20.55 2.23
CA ARG A 88 7.33 20.26 2.49
C ARG A 88 7.05 20.38 3.97
N THR A 89 6.17 21.32 4.33
CA THR A 89 5.74 21.60 5.70
C THR A 89 4.28 21.21 5.95
N ASP A 90 3.61 20.63 4.93
CA ASP A 90 2.20 20.29 4.97
C ASP A 90 1.91 18.91 5.59
N PHE A 91 2.97 18.16 5.97
CA PHE A 91 2.86 16.90 6.68
C PHE A 91 4.06 16.61 7.56
N ARG A 92 3.87 15.75 8.55
CA ARG A 92 4.90 15.21 9.44
C ARG A 92 4.67 13.71 9.62
N LEU A 93 5.74 12.97 9.86
CA LEU A 93 5.69 11.51 9.98
C LEU A 93 6.05 11.01 11.39
N ASP A 94 6.27 11.92 12.32
CA ASP A 94 6.58 11.64 13.73
C ASP A 94 5.33 11.49 14.61
N TYR A 95 4.15 11.52 14.01
CA TYR A 95 2.90 11.19 14.66
C TYR A 95 1.93 10.53 13.67
N TYR A 96 1.00 9.76 14.20
CA TYR A 96 0.03 9.02 13.41
C TYR A 96 -1.06 9.91 12.81
N GLU A 97 -1.78 10.63 13.66
CA GLU A 97 -2.81 11.59 13.28
C GLU A 97 -2.50 12.99 13.82
N PRO A 98 -2.83 14.04 13.07
CA PRO A 98 -2.59 15.40 13.51
C PRO A 98 -3.58 15.81 14.61
N GLY A 99 -3.11 16.62 15.54
CA GLY A 99 -3.98 17.45 16.36
C GLY A 99 -4.60 18.60 15.56
N VAL A 100 -5.54 19.31 16.18
CA VAL A 100 -6.20 20.47 15.55
C VAL A 100 -5.18 21.51 15.11
N GLY A 101 -5.21 21.88 13.83
CA GLY A 101 -4.30 22.89 13.26
C GLY A 101 -2.89 22.39 12.94
N GLN A 102 -2.63 21.10 13.09
CA GLN A 102 -1.33 20.51 12.76
C GLN A 102 -1.26 19.98 11.32
N PRO A 103 -0.05 19.85 10.74
CA PRO A 103 0.14 19.20 9.45
C PRO A 103 -0.36 17.75 9.44
N LYS A 104 -0.61 17.19 8.25
CA LYS A 104 -1.05 15.80 8.09
C LYS A 104 -0.08 14.83 8.76
N GLY A 105 -0.62 13.81 9.43
CA GLY A 105 0.17 12.73 10.06
C GLY A 105 0.43 11.55 9.13
N ALA A 106 1.16 10.56 9.64
CA ALA A 106 1.60 9.38 8.90
C ALA A 106 0.44 8.59 8.29
N ARG A 107 -0.70 8.44 8.98
CA ARG A 107 -1.88 7.73 8.48
C ARG A 107 -2.37 8.30 7.15
N VAL A 108 -2.59 9.61 7.11
CA VAL A 108 -3.06 10.29 5.89
C VAL A 108 -2.05 10.19 4.76
N MET A 109 -0.75 10.12 5.13
CA MET A 109 0.35 10.02 4.17
C MET A 109 0.68 8.57 3.77
N ALA A 110 0.06 7.56 4.34
CA ALA A 110 0.40 6.15 4.10
C ALA A 110 0.44 5.76 2.62
N PRO A 111 -0.55 6.11 1.78
CA PRO A 111 -0.49 5.80 0.35
C PRO A 111 0.72 6.46 -0.33
N ARG A 112 1.06 7.69 0.07
CA ARG A 112 2.20 8.41 -0.49
C ARG A 112 3.53 7.86 0.01
N ILE A 113 3.59 7.42 1.27
CA ILE A 113 4.76 6.73 1.82
C ILE A 113 5.06 5.48 1.01
N LYS A 114 4.04 4.64 0.74
CA LYS A 114 4.19 3.46 -0.12
C LYS A 114 4.76 3.83 -1.48
N VAL A 115 4.11 4.74 -2.19
CA VAL A 115 4.53 5.15 -3.54
C VAL A 115 5.97 5.65 -3.57
N ARG A 116 6.38 6.48 -2.61
CA ARG A 116 7.70 7.11 -2.61
C ARG A 116 8.80 6.22 -2.04
N ALA A 117 8.49 5.45 -0.98
CA ALA A 117 9.49 4.64 -0.30
C ALA A 117 9.61 3.22 -0.87
N LEU A 118 8.52 2.63 -1.39
CA LEU A 118 8.53 1.27 -1.92
C LEU A 118 8.52 1.25 -3.46
N ASP A 119 7.54 1.89 -4.09
CA ASP A 119 7.33 1.74 -5.53
C ASP A 119 8.41 2.48 -6.34
N PHE A 120 8.65 3.75 -6.05
CA PHE A 120 9.68 4.56 -6.73
C PHE A 120 11.03 4.56 -6.04
N GLN A 121 11.08 4.29 -4.75
CA GLN A 121 12.29 4.30 -3.93
C GLN A 121 13.11 5.60 -4.04
N ASP A 122 12.44 6.72 -4.28
CA ASP A 122 13.04 8.05 -4.39
C ASP A 122 13.00 8.84 -3.07
N MET A 123 12.41 8.23 -2.03
CA MET A 123 12.46 8.70 -0.64
C MET A 123 12.88 7.57 0.30
N PRO A 124 13.75 7.89 1.26
CA PRO A 124 14.55 9.11 1.43
C PRO A 124 15.49 9.37 0.25
N PRO A 125 15.90 10.66 0.01
CA PRO A 125 16.82 10.98 -1.07
C PRO A 125 18.22 10.37 -0.81
N PRO A 126 19.04 10.16 -1.86
CA PRO A 126 20.40 9.67 -1.72
C PRO A 126 21.21 10.49 -0.72
N GLY A 127 21.97 9.80 0.14
CA GLY A 127 22.75 10.42 1.20
C GLY A 127 22.03 10.55 2.55
N SER A 128 20.74 10.26 2.61
CA SER A 128 19.98 10.13 3.87
C SER A 128 19.95 8.66 4.33
N PRO A 129 19.64 8.38 5.61
CA PRO A 129 19.35 7.01 6.06
C PRO A 129 18.30 6.36 5.17
N GLN A 130 18.49 5.09 4.82
CA GLN A 130 17.64 4.37 3.89
C GLN A 130 16.97 3.19 4.58
N PRO A 131 15.66 3.02 4.45
CA PRO A 131 15.00 1.80 4.88
C PRO A 131 15.52 0.60 4.09
N THR A 132 15.68 -0.52 4.76
CA THR A 132 15.98 -1.82 4.13
C THR A 132 14.84 -2.26 3.21
N ALA A 133 15.08 -3.24 2.35
CA ALA A 133 14.03 -3.81 1.51
C ALA A 133 12.87 -4.40 2.34
N ALA A 134 13.17 -5.01 3.49
CA ALA A 134 12.18 -5.54 4.41
C ALA A 134 11.32 -4.43 5.05
N GLU A 135 11.95 -3.34 5.50
CA GLU A 135 11.24 -2.17 6.05
C GLU A 135 10.36 -1.48 5.01
N ARG A 136 10.82 -1.36 3.76
CA ARG A 136 10.00 -0.84 2.65
C ARG A 136 8.78 -1.72 2.40
N ALA A 137 8.94 -3.04 2.45
CA ALA A 137 7.81 -3.97 2.34
C ALA A 137 6.83 -3.83 3.51
N LEU A 138 7.31 -3.58 4.74
CA LEU A 138 6.45 -3.29 5.90
C LEU A 138 5.64 -2.01 5.69
N LEU A 139 6.28 -0.92 5.24
CA LEU A 139 5.60 0.35 4.90
C LEU A 139 4.50 0.13 3.84
N GLY A 140 4.79 -0.67 2.82
CA GLY A 140 3.83 -1.01 1.78
C GLY A 140 2.62 -1.77 2.31
N ARG A 141 2.83 -2.86 3.06
CA ARG A 141 1.75 -3.66 3.65
C ARG A 141 0.90 -2.89 4.65
N TRP A 142 1.53 -2.03 5.44
CA TRP A 142 0.81 -1.14 6.35
C TRP A 142 -0.13 -0.20 5.61
N ALA A 143 0.36 0.46 4.56
CA ALA A 143 -0.44 1.37 3.76
C ALA A 143 -1.61 0.65 3.06
N GLU A 144 -1.37 -0.54 2.49
CA GLU A 144 -2.37 -1.38 1.83
C GLU A 144 -3.39 -1.96 2.81
N GLY A 145 -2.95 -2.25 4.04
CA GLY A 145 -3.81 -2.74 5.13
C GLY A 145 -4.66 -1.68 5.82
N GLY A 146 -4.73 -0.46 5.28
CA GLY A 146 -5.53 0.63 5.84
C GLY A 146 -4.82 1.44 6.92
N ALA A 147 -3.52 1.26 7.06
CA ALA A 147 -2.66 2.01 7.96
C ALA A 147 -3.12 1.94 9.45
N PRO A 148 -3.26 0.75 10.06
CA PRO A 148 -3.72 0.62 11.45
C PRO A 148 -2.75 1.25 12.45
N LEU A 149 -3.28 1.75 13.60
CA LEU A 149 -2.51 2.42 14.65
C LEU A 149 -1.67 1.44 15.47
N CYS A 150 -2.17 0.85 16.53
CA CYS A 150 -1.39 0.07 17.48
C CYS A 150 -1.86 -1.37 17.62
N ASP A 151 -3.13 -1.58 17.70
CA ASP A 151 -3.74 -2.89 17.85
C ASP A 151 -4.59 -3.13 16.63
N GLY A 152 -4.51 -4.28 15.99
CA GLY A 152 -5.36 -4.63 14.85
C GLY A 152 -6.87 -4.55 15.13
N GLY A 153 -7.27 -3.65 16.01
CA GLY A 153 -8.63 -3.25 16.29
C GLY A 153 -9.17 -2.48 15.09
N THR A 154 -10.17 -3.06 14.45
CA THR A 154 -11.15 -2.35 13.64
C THR A 154 -11.50 -1.04 14.35
N PRO A 155 -11.62 0.09 13.62
CA PRO A 155 -12.23 1.28 14.19
C PRO A 155 -13.60 0.87 14.74
N THR A 156 -13.74 0.87 16.06
CA THR A 156 -15.05 0.79 16.67
C THR A 156 -15.75 2.08 16.30
N ASP A 157 -16.68 1.99 15.37
CA ASP A 157 -17.69 3.02 15.18
C ASP A 157 -18.24 3.36 16.57
N GLY A 158 -18.12 4.64 16.93
CA GLY A 158 -18.55 5.14 18.22
C GLY A 158 -20.01 4.76 18.49
N GLY A 159 -20.18 3.68 19.24
CA GLY A 159 -21.45 3.32 19.80
C GLY A 159 -21.88 4.43 20.72
N THR A 160 -22.94 5.13 20.36
CA THR A 160 -23.77 6.00 21.18
C THR A 160 -24.29 5.16 22.34
N ASP A 161 -23.62 5.16 23.48
CA ASP A 161 -24.21 4.76 24.74
C ASP A 161 -25.19 5.85 25.19
N GLY A 162 -26.44 5.69 24.77
CA GLY A 162 -27.56 6.29 25.43
C GLY A 162 -27.88 5.48 26.67
N GLY A 163 -27.41 5.92 27.83
CA GLY A 163 -27.89 5.47 29.14
C GLY A 163 -29.06 6.30 29.61
N PRO A 164 -29.96 5.74 30.43
CA PRO A 164 -31.24 6.33 30.86
C PRO A 164 -31.08 7.50 31.82
#